data_b44c6729fb97721befb98f28994fdcea
#
_entry.id   b44c6729fb97721befb98f28994fdcea
#
_cell.length_a   1.000
_cell.length_b   1.000
_cell.length_c   1.000
_cell.angle_alpha   90.00
_cell.angle_beta   90.00
_cell.angle_gamma   90.00
#
_symmetry.space_group_name_H-M   'P 1'
#
loop_
_entity.id
_entity.type
_entity.pdbx_description
1 polymer ?
#
loop_
_entity_poly.entity_id
_entity_poly.type
_entity_poly.pdbx_seq_one_letter_code
_entity_poly.pdbx_strand_id
1 'polypeptide(L)'
;MADFRTLTEMVKAAKENLSKGDWDYLTGAADSEASLRRNRAAVESWVFRPRILNRVDNVLTNTELLGVPLRIPVILPPIGSVQAFDPSGGTGVAEAAADFGVLQILSSACSPN
;
A
#
# COMPACT_ATOMS: atom_id res chain seq x y z
N MET A 1 8.24 14.54 -9.06
CA MET A 1 7.46 13.60 -8.20
C MET A 1 6.96 14.41 -7.01
N ALA A 2 5.68 14.32 -6.66
CA ALA A 2 5.17 15.02 -5.49
C ALA A 2 5.79 14.40 -4.23
N ASP A 3 6.31 15.24 -3.32
CA ASP A 3 6.91 14.78 -2.07
C ASP A 3 5.85 14.81 -0.97
N PHE A 4 5.17 13.67 -0.77
CA PHE A 4 4.17 13.53 0.28
C PHE A 4 4.84 13.12 1.60
N ARG A 5 4.57 13.85 2.67
CA ARG A 5 5.07 13.54 4.02
C ARG A 5 4.13 12.62 4.80
N THR A 6 2.86 12.59 4.42
CA THR A 6 1.84 11.81 5.11
C THR A 6 0.90 11.12 4.11
N LEU A 7 0.29 10.00 4.53
CA LEU A 7 -0.78 9.36 3.75
C LEU A 7 -1.98 10.28 3.54
N THR A 8 -2.27 11.18 4.47
CA THR A 8 -3.37 12.14 4.35
C THR A 8 -3.17 13.10 3.18
N GLU A 9 -1.94 13.57 2.96
CA GLU A 9 -1.60 14.42 1.80
C GLU A 9 -1.77 13.66 0.49
N MET A 10 -1.32 12.40 0.45
CA MET A 10 -1.49 11.53 -0.71
C MET A 10 -2.96 11.26 -1.03
N VAL A 11 -3.78 10.95 -0.02
CA VAL A 11 -5.22 10.73 -0.17
C VAL A 11 -5.93 12.00 -0.68
N LYS A 12 -5.54 13.17 -0.19
CA LYS A 12 -6.09 14.45 -0.66
C LYS A 12 -5.76 14.68 -2.14
N ALA A 13 -4.50 14.50 -2.51
CA ALA A 13 -4.09 14.64 -3.91
C ALA A 13 -4.77 13.63 -4.84
N ALA A 14 -4.93 12.38 -4.40
CA ALA A 14 -5.66 11.37 -5.16
C ALA A 14 -7.12 11.78 -5.38
N LYS A 15 -7.79 12.29 -4.37
CA LYS A 15 -9.18 12.77 -4.48
C LYS A 15 -9.34 13.94 -5.46
N GLU A 16 -8.33 14.80 -5.56
CA GLU A 16 -8.34 15.95 -6.49
C GLU A 16 -8.07 15.53 -7.93
N ASN A 17 -7.37 14.40 -8.14
CA ASN A 17 -6.97 13.93 -9.47
C ASN A 17 -7.86 12.82 -10.05
N LEU A 18 -8.57 12.07 -9.22
CA LEU A 18 -9.46 11.00 -9.68
C LEU A 18 -10.84 11.53 -10.06
N SER A 19 -11.48 10.87 -11.03
CA SER A 19 -12.90 11.09 -11.27
C SER A 19 -13.74 10.75 -10.05
N LYS A 20 -14.94 11.31 -9.95
CA LYS A 20 -15.86 10.95 -8.87
C LYS A 20 -16.16 9.45 -8.83
N GLY A 21 -16.34 8.82 -9.99
CA GLY A 21 -16.62 7.40 -10.08
C GLY A 21 -15.47 6.53 -9.59
N ASP A 22 -14.24 6.85 -10.03
CA ASP A 22 -13.03 6.13 -9.60
C ASP A 22 -12.78 6.33 -8.10
N TRP A 23 -13.00 7.54 -7.60
CA TRP A 23 -12.90 7.82 -6.18
C TRP A 23 -13.90 7.02 -5.35
N ASP A 24 -15.18 7.02 -5.74
CA ASP A 24 -16.23 6.28 -5.06
C ASP A 24 -15.96 4.76 -5.09
N TYR A 25 -15.47 4.24 -6.22
CA TYR A 25 -15.05 2.84 -6.36
C TYR A 25 -13.86 2.49 -5.44
N LEU A 26 -12.85 3.36 -5.39
CA LEU A 26 -11.64 3.14 -4.59
C LEU A 26 -11.92 3.18 -3.08
N THR A 27 -12.80 4.05 -2.64
CA THR A 27 -13.01 4.35 -1.20
C THR A 27 -14.26 3.75 -0.62
N GLY A 28 -15.21 3.34 -1.45
CA GLY A 28 -16.47 2.73 -1.04
C GLY A 28 -16.36 1.25 -0.72
N ALA A 29 -17.41 0.72 -0.12
CA ALA A 29 -17.56 -0.69 0.16
C ALA A 29 -19.03 -1.14 0.04
N ALA A 30 -19.29 -2.43 0.19
CA ALA A 30 -20.59 -3.01 0.00
C ALA A 30 -21.57 -2.64 1.15
N ASP A 31 -22.83 -2.46 0.80
CA ASP A 31 -23.98 -2.25 1.68
C ASP A 31 -23.73 -1.13 2.71
N SER A 32 -23.88 -1.43 3.98
CA SER A 32 -23.68 -0.47 5.09
C SER A 32 -22.20 -0.12 5.39
N GLU A 33 -21.26 -0.67 4.63
CA GLU A 33 -19.80 -0.49 4.84
C GLU A 33 -19.29 -0.92 6.23
N ALA A 34 -20.03 -1.79 6.91
CA ALA A 34 -19.67 -2.23 8.26
C ALA A 34 -18.31 -2.95 8.28
N SER A 35 -18.01 -3.77 7.26
CA SER A 35 -16.72 -4.47 7.13
C SER A 35 -15.56 -3.50 6.89
N LEU A 36 -15.76 -2.47 6.07
CA LEU A 36 -14.77 -1.42 5.83
C LEU A 36 -14.38 -0.73 7.14
N ARG A 37 -15.39 -0.30 7.91
CA ARG A 37 -15.14 0.35 9.22
C ARG A 37 -14.44 -0.57 10.21
N ARG A 38 -14.84 -1.85 10.28
CA ARG A 38 -14.19 -2.84 11.15
C ARG A 38 -12.74 -3.09 10.76
N ASN A 39 -12.45 -3.24 9.48
CA ASN A 39 -11.10 -3.45 8.99
C ASN A 39 -10.19 -2.26 9.35
N ARG A 40 -10.68 -1.05 9.16
CA ARG A 40 -9.94 0.15 9.53
C ARG A 40 -9.68 0.22 11.04
N ALA A 41 -10.70 0.00 11.86
CA ALA A 41 -10.57 -0.01 13.31
C ALA A 41 -9.61 -1.12 13.79
N ALA A 42 -9.62 -2.29 13.16
CA ALA A 42 -8.70 -3.38 13.48
C ALA A 42 -7.25 -2.98 13.21
N VAL A 43 -6.95 -2.37 12.06
CA VAL A 43 -5.59 -1.87 11.74
C VAL A 43 -5.18 -0.77 12.71
N GLU A 44 -6.06 0.18 13.01
CA GLU A 44 -5.80 1.28 13.94
C GLU A 44 -5.61 0.82 15.39
N SER A 45 -6.08 -0.37 15.74
CA SER A 45 -5.88 -0.95 17.08
C SER A 45 -4.45 -1.46 17.34
N TRP A 46 -3.65 -1.65 16.30
CA TRP A 46 -2.25 -2.03 16.43
C TRP A 46 -1.40 -0.84 16.84
N VAL A 47 -0.57 -1.05 17.87
CA VAL A 47 0.33 -0.02 18.38
C VAL A 47 1.74 -0.55 18.56
N PHE A 48 2.72 0.32 18.44
CA PHE A 48 4.09 -0.01 18.79
C PHE A 48 4.25 -0.04 20.31
N ARG A 49 4.88 -1.10 20.82
CA ARG A 49 5.30 -1.18 22.21
C ARG A 49 6.77 -0.73 22.32
N PRO A 50 7.03 0.53 22.61
CA PRO A 50 8.40 1.01 22.70
C PRO A 50 9.16 0.32 23.82
N ARG A 51 10.44 0.06 23.60
CA ARG A 51 11.37 -0.42 24.62
C ARG A 51 12.45 0.62 24.82
N ILE A 52 12.70 0.98 26.05
CA ILE A 52 13.76 1.93 26.43
C ILE A 52 15.07 1.20 26.71
N LEU A 53 16.18 1.92 26.70
CA LEU A 53 17.53 1.42 27.00
C LEU A 53 17.99 0.28 26.06
N ASN A 54 17.41 0.14 24.89
CA ASN A 54 17.93 -0.74 23.86
C ASN A 54 19.03 -0.04 23.07
N ARG A 55 20.05 -0.81 22.72
CA ARG A 55 21.07 -0.35 21.79
C ARG A 55 20.48 -0.26 20.39
N VAL A 56 20.50 0.93 19.79
CA VAL A 56 19.92 1.22 18.47
C VAL A 56 20.93 1.82 17.49
N ASP A 57 22.20 1.51 17.65
CA ASP A 57 23.27 2.01 16.80
C ASP A 57 23.13 1.51 15.35
N ASN A 58 22.53 0.36 15.17
CA ASN A 58 22.27 -0.23 13.88
C ASN A 58 20.83 -0.80 13.83
N VAL A 59 20.00 -0.20 12.99
CA VAL A 59 18.62 -0.65 12.78
C VAL A 59 18.55 -1.46 11.49
N LEU A 60 18.27 -2.75 11.61
CA LEU A 60 18.10 -3.66 10.48
C LEU A 60 16.61 -3.90 10.26
N THR A 61 16.11 -3.52 9.10
CA THR A 61 14.72 -3.71 8.69
C THR A 61 14.56 -4.76 7.59
N ASN A 62 15.66 -5.24 7.03
CA ASN A 62 15.65 -6.23 5.97
C ASN A 62 15.20 -7.60 6.46
N THR A 63 14.56 -8.33 5.60
CA THR A 63 14.11 -9.71 5.82
C THR A 63 14.14 -10.50 4.51
N GLU A 64 13.71 -11.74 4.55
CA GLU A 64 13.56 -12.59 3.37
C GLU A 64 12.16 -13.21 3.37
N LEU A 65 11.56 -13.29 2.19
CA LEU A 65 10.31 -13.99 1.96
C LEU A 65 10.42 -14.81 0.67
N LEU A 66 10.13 -16.10 0.74
CA LEU A 66 10.18 -17.03 -0.39
C LEU A 66 11.54 -17.05 -1.13
N GLY A 67 12.64 -16.88 -0.41
CA GLY A 67 14.00 -16.80 -0.98
C GLY A 67 14.34 -15.44 -1.61
N VAL A 68 13.47 -14.45 -1.50
CA VAL A 68 13.69 -13.11 -2.02
C VAL A 68 14.01 -12.15 -0.87
N PRO A 69 15.17 -11.47 -0.92
CA PRO A 69 15.51 -10.47 0.09
C PRO A 69 14.61 -9.25 -0.05
N LEU A 70 14.11 -8.74 1.09
CA LEU A 70 13.28 -7.55 1.18
C LEU A 70 13.99 -6.47 1.99
N ARG A 71 13.89 -5.24 1.55
CA ARG A 71 14.41 -4.08 2.28
C ARG A 71 13.68 -3.83 3.60
N ILE A 72 12.38 -4.09 3.64
CA ILE A 72 11.52 -4.02 4.83
C ILE A 72 10.53 -5.18 4.80
N PRO A 73 9.96 -5.62 5.94
CA PRO A 73 8.99 -6.72 6.00
C PRO A 73 7.59 -6.31 5.51
N VAL A 74 7.53 -5.79 4.29
CA VAL A 74 6.28 -5.35 3.64
C VAL A 74 6.27 -5.88 2.21
N ILE A 75 5.11 -6.33 1.77
CA ILE A 75 4.85 -6.71 0.38
C ILE A 75 3.62 -5.97 -0.13
N LEU A 76 3.57 -5.71 -1.43
CA LEU A 76 2.39 -5.13 -2.07
C LEU A 76 1.39 -6.24 -2.38
N PRO A 77 0.14 -6.16 -1.90
CA PRO A 77 -0.86 -7.19 -2.13
C PRO A 77 -1.38 -7.18 -3.58
N PRO A 78 -2.08 -8.24 -4.01
CA PRO A 78 -2.72 -8.27 -5.31
C PRO A 78 -3.94 -7.34 -5.33
N ILE A 79 -3.84 -6.23 -6.07
CA ILE A 79 -4.92 -5.26 -6.24
C ILE A 79 -5.40 -5.30 -7.68
N GLY A 80 -6.70 -5.59 -7.88
CA GLY A 80 -7.32 -5.55 -9.20
C GLY A 80 -7.59 -4.12 -9.67
N SER A 81 -7.76 -3.95 -10.96
CA SER A 81 -8.20 -2.69 -11.59
C SER A 81 -7.29 -1.48 -11.35
N VAL A 82 -6.01 -1.68 -11.06
CA VAL A 82 -5.06 -0.58 -10.82
C VAL A 82 -4.98 0.34 -12.04
N GLN A 83 -5.13 -0.20 -13.25
CA GLN A 83 -5.16 0.56 -14.50
C GLN A 83 -6.30 1.58 -14.60
N ALA A 84 -7.34 1.47 -13.78
CA ALA A 84 -8.41 2.48 -13.72
C ALA A 84 -7.94 3.77 -13.02
N PHE A 85 -6.91 3.68 -12.19
CA PHE A 85 -6.37 4.80 -11.42
C PHE A 85 -5.07 5.35 -12.02
N ASP A 86 -4.26 4.46 -12.61
CA ASP A 86 -3.01 4.82 -13.27
C ASP A 86 -2.81 3.96 -14.53
N PRO A 87 -2.58 4.57 -15.71
CA PRO A 87 -2.42 3.83 -16.97
C PRO A 87 -1.27 2.82 -16.97
N SER A 88 -0.25 2.98 -16.14
CA SER A 88 0.85 2.02 -16.00
C SER A 88 0.41 0.70 -15.37
N GLY A 89 -0.73 0.70 -14.66
CA GLY A 89 -1.35 -0.49 -14.09
C GLY A 89 -0.40 -1.32 -13.24
N GLY A 90 -0.41 -2.64 -13.45
CA GLY A 90 0.44 -3.58 -12.71
C GLY A 90 1.94 -3.37 -12.93
N THR A 91 2.33 -2.91 -14.12
CA THR A 91 3.73 -2.63 -14.45
C THR A 91 4.31 -1.54 -13.57
N GLY A 92 3.62 -0.41 -13.43
CA GLY A 92 4.09 0.69 -12.58
C GLY A 92 4.23 0.30 -11.10
N VAL A 93 3.33 -0.56 -10.61
CA VAL A 93 3.43 -1.10 -9.24
C VAL A 93 4.65 -2.03 -9.11
N ALA A 94 4.90 -2.88 -10.12
CA ALA A 94 6.04 -3.80 -10.12
C ALA A 94 7.38 -3.05 -10.17
N GLU A 95 7.49 -2.03 -11.01
CA GLU A 95 8.66 -1.16 -11.09
C GLU A 95 8.93 -0.45 -9.76
N ALA A 96 7.90 0.14 -9.14
CA ALA A 96 8.02 0.79 -7.85
C ALA A 96 8.42 -0.19 -6.73
N ALA A 97 7.89 -1.41 -6.75
CA ALA A 97 8.25 -2.46 -5.80
C ALA A 97 9.72 -2.88 -5.96
N ALA A 98 10.18 -3.07 -7.19
CA ALA A 98 11.56 -3.43 -7.51
C ALA A 98 12.54 -2.33 -7.10
N ASP A 99 12.25 -1.08 -7.44
CA ASP A 99 13.08 0.08 -7.09
C ASP A 99 13.21 0.28 -5.58
N PHE A 100 12.13 0.02 -4.85
CA PHE A 100 12.16 0.12 -3.39
C PHE A 100 12.80 -1.10 -2.72
N GLY A 101 12.78 -2.24 -3.36
CA GLY A 101 13.31 -3.50 -2.82
C GLY A 101 12.29 -4.28 -1.98
N VAL A 102 11.06 -4.39 -2.47
CA VAL A 102 9.99 -5.23 -1.90
C VAL A 102 9.33 -6.08 -2.97
N LEU A 103 8.56 -7.10 -2.57
CA LEU A 103 7.79 -7.92 -3.49
C LEU A 103 6.42 -7.32 -3.78
N GLN A 104 5.94 -7.56 -4.98
CA GLN A 104 4.54 -7.41 -5.35
C GLN A 104 3.92 -8.80 -5.62
N ILE A 105 2.69 -8.99 -5.18
CA ILE A 105 1.83 -10.08 -5.66
C ILE A 105 0.93 -9.50 -6.74
N LEU A 106 1.06 -10.00 -7.97
CA LEU A 106 0.27 -9.51 -9.10
C LEU A 106 -1.15 -10.05 -9.03
N SER A 107 -2.14 -9.18 -9.26
CA SER A 107 -3.54 -9.58 -9.37
C SER A 107 -3.86 -10.08 -10.79
N SER A 108 -4.60 -11.17 -10.90
CA SER A 108 -5.14 -11.64 -12.19
C SER A 108 -6.18 -10.71 -12.79
N ALA A 109 -6.70 -9.74 -12.03
CA ALA A 109 -7.65 -8.72 -12.47
C ALA A 109 -6.97 -7.36 -12.74
N CYS A 110 -5.64 -7.34 -12.85
CA CYS A 110 -4.85 -6.16 -13.18
C CYS A 110 -4.40 -6.23 -14.64
N SER A 111 -4.26 -5.09 -15.31
CA SER A 111 -3.73 -4.98 -16.67
C SER A 111 -2.72 -3.83 -16.73
N PRO A 112 -1.59 -4.01 -17.47
CA PRO A 112 -1.09 -5.29 -17.96
C PRO A 112 -0.70 -6.23 -16.81
N ASN A 113 -0.78 -7.53 -17.04
CA ASN A 113 -0.42 -8.59 -16.11
C ASN A 113 0.64 -9.51 -16.72
#